data_577a6011d4afc83cffb04bb8286659c9
#
_entry.id   577a6011d4afc83cffb04bb8286659c9
#
_cell.length_a   1.000
_cell.length_b   1.000
_cell.length_c   1.000
_cell.angle_alpha   90.00
_cell.angle_beta   90.00
_cell.angle_gamma   90.00
#
_symmetry.space_group_name_H-M   'P 1'
#
loop_
_entity.id
_entity.type
_entity.pdbx_description
1 polymer ?
#
loop_
_entity_poly.entity_id
_entity_poly.type
_entity_poly.pdbx_seq_one_letter_code
_entity_poly.pdbx_strand_id
1 'polypeptide(L)'
;YQIRALKLVRDFSFLMVYGIVDDEIDKYIDEISQELNIEVIRADSVESVVKESNLVVTTTPSKEPYLRAEWLHTGLHVTCMGSDSEDKQELFPDVFAKVDRIACDRKSQVFRLGELHHALEAGVVSEDREIIELGELTSGANPGRQSKEQITVCDLTGVGVQDTQIARLAYQRAVEQGLGIEIS
;
A
#
# COMPACT_ATOMS: atom_id res chain seq x y z
N TYR A 1 -7.78 7.95 -0.01
CA TYR A 1 -8.01 7.45 1.37
C TYR A 1 -6.69 7.08 2.07
N GLN A 2 -5.72 6.45 1.42
CA GLN A 2 -4.46 5.99 2.03
C GLN A 2 -3.71 7.12 2.76
N ILE A 3 -3.51 8.26 2.11
CA ILE A 3 -2.80 9.40 2.70
C ILE A 3 -3.53 9.97 3.93
N ARG A 4 -4.86 10.01 3.90
CA ARG A 4 -5.68 10.44 5.04
C ARG A 4 -5.45 9.52 6.25
N ALA A 5 -5.45 8.20 6.03
CA ALA A 5 -5.18 7.22 7.07
C ALA A 5 -3.73 7.31 7.59
N LEU A 6 -2.77 7.46 6.70
CA LEU A 6 -1.36 7.61 7.06
C LEU A 6 -1.11 8.87 7.91
N LYS A 7 -1.79 9.99 7.62
CA LYS A 7 -1.65 11.23 8.39
C LYS A 7 -2.09 11.09 9.86
N LEU A 8 -2.95 10.12 10.17
CA LEU A 8 -3.37 9.84 11.55
C LEU A 8 -2.27 9.14 12.38
N VAL A 9 -1.31 8.48 11.74
CA VAL A 9 -0.29 7.64 12.40
C VAL A 9 1.14 8.03 12.05
N ARG A 10 1.31 8.93 11.08
CA ARG A 10 2.62 9.44 10.66
C ARG A 10 2.56 10.94 10.44
N ASP A 11 3.60 11.61 10.89
CA ASP A 11 3.79 13.01 10.58
C ASP A 11 4.70 13.13 9.35
N PHE A 12 4.20 13.87 8.34
CA PHE A 12 4.93 14.20 7.13
C PHE A 12 4.55 15.60 6.67
N SER A 13 5.50 16.34 6.12
CA SER A 13 5.36 17.74 5.75
C SER A 13 5.01 17.95 4.27
N PHE A 14 5.31 16.97 3.43
CA PHE A 14 4.98 17.03 2.01
C PHE A 14 4.58 15.64 1.47
N LEU A 15 3.89 15.65 0.35
CA LEU A 15 3.48 14.47 -0.41
C LEU A 15 3.87 14.67 -1.87
N MET A 16 4.55 13.68 -2.45
CA MET A 16 4.74 13.62 -3.91
C MET A 16 3.65 12.75 -4.52
N VAL A 17 3.09 13.19 -5.64
CA VAL A 17 2.07 12.45 -6.39
C VAL A 17 2.44 12.33 -7.85
N TYR A 18 2.28 11.14 -8.40
CA TYR A 18 2.43 10.83 -9.81
C TYR A 18 1.22 10.05 -10.31
N GLY A 19 0.79 10.31 -11.52
CA GLY A 19 -0.28 9.59 -12.22
C GLY A 19 -0.23 9.91 -13.70
N ILE A 20 -1.11 9.28 -14.48
CA ILE A 20 -1.13 9.39 -15.94
C ILE A 20 -2.25 10.30 -16.48
N VAL A 21 -3.13 10.79 -15.60
CA VAL A 21 -4.26 11.65 -15.97
C VAL A 21 -4.08 13.01 -15.27
N ASP A 22 -3.72 14.01 -16.02
CA ASP A 22 -3.36 15.33 -15.50
C ASP A 22 -4.46 15.98 -14.65
N ASP A 23 -5.68 16.00 -15.17
CA ASP A 23 -6.82 16.61 -14.48
C ASP A 23 -7.14 15.93 -13.12
N GLU A 24 -6.93 14.62 -13.01
CA GLU A 24 -7.12 13.88 -11.76
C GLU A 24 -6.03 14.19 -10.75
N ILE A 25 -4.78 14.36 -11.23
CA ILE A 25 -3.66 14.76 -10.37
C ILE A 25 -3.87 16.15 -9.82
N ASP A 26 -4.21 17.12 -10.67
CA ASP A 26 -4.41 18.51 -10.27
C ASP A 26 -5.54 18.62 -9.24
N LYS A 27 -6.67 17.94 -9.49
CA LYS A 27 -7.77 17.85 -8.53
C LYS A 27 -7.34 17.21 -7.21
N TYR A 28 -6.54 16.15 -7.25
CA TYR A 28 -6.03 15.48 -6.07
C TYR A 28 -5.09 16.39 -5.26
N ILE A 29 -4.22 17.13 -5.94
CA ILE A 29 -3.31 18.10 -5.31
C ILE A 29 -4.10 19.16 -4.58
N ASP A 30 -5.09 19.77 -5.24
CA ASP A 30 -5.93 20.81 -4.64
C ASP A 30 -6.71 20.29 -3.41
N GLU A 31 -7.34 19.12 -3.54
CA GLU A 31 -8.12 18.51 -2.46
C GLU A 31 -7.25 18.17 -1.25
N ILE A 32 -6.15 17.46 -1.45
CA ILE A 32 -5.32 16.94 -0.35
C ILE A 32 -4.51 18.06 0.31
N SER A 33 -3.99 19.02 -0.45
CA SER A 33 -3.26 20.14 0.13
C SER A 33 -4.12 20.98 1.06
N GLN A 34 -5.37 21.24 0.67
CA GLN A 34 -6.33 21.98 1.50
C GLN A 34 -6.80 21.17 2.71
N GLU A 35 -7.16 19.90 2.52
CA GLU A 35 -7.73 19.07 3.58
C GLU A 35 -6.71 18.75 4.68
N LEU A 36 -5.49 18.39 4.31
CA LEU A 36 -4.46 17.96 5.26
C LEU A 36 -3.50 19.08 5.66
N ASN A 37 -3.60 20.25 5.03
CA ASN A 37 -2.71 21.40 5.23
C ASN A 37 -1.23 21.01 5.10
N ILE A 38 -0.89 20.31 4.00
CA ILE A 38 0.46 19.89 3.65
C ILE A 38 0.80 20.35 2.23
N GLU A 39 2.08 20.43 1.94
CA GLU A 39 2.55 20.64 0.58
C GLU A 39 2.33 19.35 -0.24
N VAL A 40 1.70 19.47 -1.41
CA VAL A 40 1.53 18.37 -2.37
C VAL A 40 2.26 18.73 -3.65
N ILE A 41 3.26 17.92 -4.00
CA ILE A 41 4.18 18.17 -5.13
C ILE A 41 3.84 17.19 -6.25
N ARG A 42 3.61 17.71 -7.44
CA ARG A 42 3.52 16.88 -8.64
C ARG A 42 4.90 16.36 -9.01
N ALA A 43 5.05 15.06 -9.08
CA ALA A 43 6.29 14.41 -9.50
C ALA A 43 6.36 14.25 -11.02
N ASP A 44 7.56 14.35 -11.58
CA ASP A 44 7.79 14.20 -13.02
C ASP A 44 7.77 12.73 -13.47
N SER A 45 8.02 11.80 -12.54
CA SER A 45 8.10 10.37 -12.83
C SER A 45 7.88 9.50 -11.58
N VAL A 46 7.58 8.21 -11.79
CA VAL A 46 7.61 7.22 -10.72
C VAL A 46 8.99 7.12 -10.08
N GLU A 47 10.05 7.24 -10.88
CA GLU A 47 11.44 7.21 -10.39
C GLU A 47 11.70 8.30 -9.36
N SER A 48 11.28 9.54 -9.62
CA SER A 48 11.46 10.65 -8.68
C SER A 48 10.67 10.40 -7.39
N VAL A 49 9.41 9.92 -7.48
CA VAL A 49 8.63 9.55 -6.30
C VAL A 49 9.36 8.53 -5.44
N VAL A 50 9.87 7.45 -6.05
CA VAL A 50 10.54 6.37 -5.31
C VAL A 50 11.86 6.83 -4.70
N LYS A 51 12.67 7.59 -5.45
CA LYS A 51 14.00 8.02 -4.99
C LYS A 51 13.97 9.12 -3.92
N GLU A 52 12.93 9.93 -3.90
CA GLU A 52 12.83 11.09 -3.02
C GLU A 52 11.90 10.87 -1.82
N SER A 53 11.20 9.73 -1.75
CA SER A 53 10.28 9.40 -0.66
C SER A 53 10.82 8.27 0.21
N ASN A 54 10.53 8.30 1.51
CA ASN A 54 10.81 7.18 2.43
C ASN A 54 9.63 6.20 2.55
N LEU A 55 8.45 6.62 2.13
CA LEU A 55 7.23 5.81 2.08
C LEU A 55 6.53 6.05 0.75
N VAL A 56 6.32 5.00 0.00
CA VAL A 56 5.63 4.99 -1.28
C VAL A 56 4.37 4.13 -1.17
N VAL A 57 3.28 4.59 -1.75
CA VAL A 57 2.03 3.81 -1.86
C VAL A 57 1.66 3.73 -3.34
N THR A 58 1.52 2.52 -3.86
CA THR A 58 1.04 2.27 -5.21
C THR A 58 -0.43 1.87 -5.18
N THR A 59 -1.25 2.48 -6.03
CA THR A 59 -2.73 2.31 -6.02
C THR A 59 -3.31 2.33 -7.43
N THR A 60 -2.60 1.80 -8.41
CA THR A 60 -3.01 1.85 -9.82
C THR A 60 -3.69 0.54 -10.26
N PRO A 61 -4.54 0.58 -11.30
CA PRO A 61 -5.07 -0.62 -11.93
C PRO A 61 -4.11 -1.20 -12.98
N SER A 62 -2.82 -0.88 -12.94
CA SER A 62 -1.86 -1.29 -13.97
C SER A 62 -1.75 -2.80 -14.08
N LYS A 63 -1.61 -3.28 -15.33
CA LYS A 63 -1.29 -4.68 -15.65
C LYS A 63 0.17 -4.86 -16.06
N GLU A 64 0.87 -3.76 -16.27
CA GLU A 64 2.29 -3.75 -16.61
C GLU A 64 3.07 -3.11 -15.46
N PRO A 65 4.13 -3.75 -14.96
CA PRO A 65 4.92 -3.23 -13.86
C PRO A 65 5.65 -1.95 -14.26
N TYR A 66 5.72 -1.01 -13.32
CA TYR A 66 6.36 0.28 -13.56
C TYR A 66 7.38 0.67 -12.48
N LEU A 67 7.29 0.13 -11.25
CA LEU A 67 8.25 0.40 -10.18
C LEU A 67 9.43 -0.58 -10.25
N ARG A 68 10.65 -0.02 -10.37
CA ARG A 68 11.87 -0.79 -10.62
C ARG A 68 12.75 -0.95 -9.39
N ALA A 69 13.42 -2.10 -9.29
CA ALA A 69 14.34 -2.41 -8.22
C ALA A 69 15.53 -1.45 -8.11
N GLU A 70 15.98 -0.86 -9.22
CA GLU A 70 17.11 0.06 -9.26
C GLU A 70 16.85 1.41 -8.59
N TRP A 71 15.56 1.76 -8.37
CA TRP A 71 15.16 3.00 -7.71
C TRP A 71 15.06 2.86 -6.18
N LEU A 72 15.05 1.62 -5.68
CA LEU A 72 14.98 1.35 -4.23
C LEU A 72 16.24 1.85 -3.52
N HIS A 73 16.05 2.43 -2.36
CA HIS A 73 17.11 2.95 -1.52
C HIS A 73 16.92 2.53 -0.06
N THR A 74 17.99 2.67 0.70
CA THR A 74 18.02 2.38 2.14
C THR A 74 16.91 3.12 2.89
N GLY A 75 16.16 2.37 3.70
CA GLY A 75 15.09 2.91 4.55
C GLY A 75 13.72 3.06 3.86
N LEU A 76 13.61 2.78 2.57
CA LEU A 76 12.33 2.87 1.84
C LEU A 76 11.31 1.85 2.36
N HIS A 77 10.06 2.28 2.42
CA HIS A 77 8.89 1.41 2.57
C HIS A 77 7.96 1.57 1.38
N VAL A 78 7.53 0.46 0.79
CA VAL A 78 6.53 0.45 -0.28
C VAL A 78 5.30 -0.31 0.19
N THR A 79 4.12 0.30 0.08
CA THR A 79 2.83 -0.35 0.26
C THR A 79 2.15 -0.51 -1.09
N CYS A 80 1.90 -1.75 -1.49
CA CYS A 80 1.26 -2.09 -2.76
C CYS A 80 -0.23 -2.37 -2.52
N MET A 81 -1.09 -1.60 -3.18
CA MET A 81 -2.56 -1.68 -3.03
C MET A 81 -3.28 -1.93 -4.35
N GLY A 82 -2.61 -1.74 -5.48
CA GLY A 82 -3.26 -1.78 -6.79
C GLY A 82 -3.43 -3.19 -7.35
N SER A 83 -2.56 -4.10 -7.00
CA SER A 83 -2.53 -5.48 -7.51
C SER A 83 -3.47 -6.40 -6.69
N ASP A 84 -4.77 -6.26 -6.89
CA ASP A 84 -5.82 -7.03 -6.22
C ASP A 84 -6.44 -8.14 -7.09
N SER A 85 -5.86 -8.43 -8.25
CA SER A 85 -6.23 -9.49 -9.18
C SER A 85 -5.00 -10.10 -9.84
N GLU A 86 -5.15 -11.31 -10.39
CA GLU A 86 -4.05 -12.11 -10.97
C GLU A 86 -3.32 -11.42 -12.14
N ASP A 87 -4.00 -10.53 -12.85
CA ASP A 87 -3.51 -9.84 -14.04
C ASP A 87 -3.02 -8.41 -13.78
N LYS A 88 -3.10 -7.93 -12.54
CA LYS A 88 -2.59 -6.61 -12.16
C LYS A 88 -1.19 -6.69 -11.59
N GLN A 89 -0.35 -5.74 -11.97
CA GLN A 89 1.02 -5.66 -11.51
C GLN A 89 1.52 -4.22 -11.50
N GLU A 90 2.11 -3.78 -10.41
CA GLU A 90 2.69 -2.45 -10.23
C GLU A 90 4.23 -2.52 -10.13
N LEU A 91 4.77 -3.57 -9.50
CA LEU A 91 6.19 -3.75 -9.23
C LEU A 91 6.82 -4.77 -10.19
N PHE A 92 8.04 -4.48 -10.67
CA PHE A 92 8.85 -5.51 -11.30
C PHE A 92 9.23 -6.58 -10.27
N PRO A 93 9.23 -7.88 -10.63
CA PRO A 93 9.51 -8.97 -9.69
C PRO A 93 10.85 -8.85 -8.97
N ASP A 94 11.89 -8.29 -9.61
CA ASP A 94 13.23 -8.10 -9.07
C ASP A 94 13.30 -7.11 -7.90
N VAL A 95 12.26 -6.32 -7.68
CA VAL A 95 12.07 -5.51 -6.46
C VAL A 95 12.21 -6.38 -5.22
N PHE A 96 11.59 -7.55 -5.22
CA PHE A 96 11.58 -8.45 -4.06
C PHE A 96 12.94 -9.09 -3.77
N ALA A 97 13.88 -9.10 -4.73
CA ALA A 97 15.26 -9.53 -4.50
C ALA A 97 16.05 -8.54 -3.61
N LYS A 98 15.66 -7.27 -3.60
CA LYS A 98 16.31 -6.20 -2.81
C LYS A 98 15.62 -5.88 -1.48
N VAL A 99 14.46 -6.46 -1.23
CA VAL A 99 13.67 -6.18 -0.04
C VAL A 99 14.12 -7.04 1.14
N ASP A 100 14.37 -6.40 2.28
CA ASP A 100 14.78 -7.08 3.52
C ASP A 100 13.61 -7.75 4.23
N ARG A 101 12.44 -7.08 4.25
CA ARG A 101 11.25 -7.57 4.94
C ARG A 101 10.02 -7.39 4.07
N ILE A 102 9.22 -8.45 4.00
CA ILE A 102 7.96 -8.47 3.24
C ILE A 102 6.82 -8.72 4.22
N ALA A 103 5.81 -7.87 4.18
CA ALA A 103 4.56 -8.08 4.88
C ALA A 103 3.42 -8.23 3.88
N CYS A 104 2.32 -8.88 4.30
CA CYS A 104 1.10 -9.00 3.50
C CYS A 104 -0.13 -9.07 4.39
N ASP A 105 -1.29 -8.89 3.82
CA ASP A 105 -2.55 -9.11 4.53
C ASP A 105 -2.81 -10.60 4.79
N ARG A 106 -2.65 -11.47 3.77
CA ARG A 106 -2.82 -12.92 3.89
C ARG A 106 -1.88 -13.68 2.94
N LYS A 107 -0.97 -14.48 3.48
CA LYS A 107 0.04 -15.22 2.70
C LYS A 107 -0.57 -16.12 1.63
N SER A 108 -1.61 -16.89 1.97
CA SER A 108 -2.30 -17.77 1.01
C SER A 108 -2.99 -17.02 -0.14
N GLN A 109 -3.26 -15.74 0.02
CA GLN A 109 -3.92 -14.90 -0.99
C GLN A 109 -2.90 -14.19 -1.88
N VAL A 110 -1.86 -13.58 -1.31
CA VAL A 110 -0.85 -12.83 -2.09
C VAL A 110 0.01 -13.71 -3.00
N PHE A 111 0.06 -15.01 -2.78
CA PHE A 111 0.66 -15.96 -3.73
C PHE A 111 -0.24 -16.34 -4.92
N ARG A 112 -1.49 -15.89 -4.91
CA ARG A 112 -2.43 -16.03 -6.03
C ARG A 112 -2.75 -14.71 -6.71
N LEU A 113 -2.72 -13.64 -5.95
CA LEU A 113 -3.01 -12.28 -6.36
C LEU A 113 -1.86 -11.39 -5.85
N GLY A 114 -1.80 -10.15 -6.26
CA GLY A 114 -0.82 -9.22 -5.72
C GLY A 114 0.56 -9.31 -6.37
N GLU A 115 1.47 -8.54 -5.85
CA GLU A 115 2.83 -8.41 -6.39
C GLU A 115 3.67 -9.66 -6.14
N LEU A 116 3.45 -10.33 -4.99
CA LEU A 116 4.17 -11.57 -4.63
C LEU A 116 3.83 -12.73 -5.54
N HIS A 117 2.62 -12.78 -6.11
CA HIS A 117 2.24 -13.76 -7.12
C HIS A 117 3.22 -13.70 -8.31
N HIS A 118 3.43 -12.53 -8.88
CA HIS A 118 4.34 -12.34 -10.02
C HIS A 118 5.81 -12.61 -9.66
N ALA A 119 6.24 -12.26 -8.44
CA ALA A 119 7.59 -12.53 -7.97
C ALA A 119 7.85 -14.04 -7.78
N LEU A 120 6.83 -14.79 -7.35
CA LEU A 120 6.86 -16.25 -7.24
C LEU A 120 6.94 -16.90 -8.62
N GLU A 121 6.08 -16.49 -9.56
CA GLU A 121 6.09 -17.01 -10.94
C GLU A 121 7.41 -16.72 -11.67
N ALA A 122 8.01 -15.57 -11.42
CA ALA A 122 9.32 -15.20 -11.95
C ALA A 122 10.49 -15.91 -11.26
N GLY A 123 10.24 -16.70 -10.20
CA GLY A 123 11.26 -17.41 -9.44
C GLY A 123 12.17 -16.50 -8.60
N VAL A 124 11.79 -15.25 -8.37
CA VAL A 124 12.52 -14.28 -7.53
C VAL A 124 12.26 -14.52 -6.05
N VAL A 125 11.06 -14.95 -5.72
CA VAL A 125 10.64 -15.33 -4.37
C VAL A 125 10.25 -16.80 -4.38
N SER A 126 10.60 -17.54 -3.33
CA SER A 126 10.10 -18.89 -3.08
C SER A 126 9.03 -18.89 -1.99
N GLU A 127 8.22 -19.94 -1.94
CA GLU A 127 7.21 -20.11 -0.88
C GLU A 127 7.81 -20.18 0.54
N ASP A 128 9.09 -20.58 0.64
CA ASP A 128 9.83 -20.65 1.90
C ASP A 128 10.35 -19.28 2.38
N ARG A 129 10.27 -18.23 1.55
CA ARG A 129 10.64 -16.89 1.96
C ARG A 129 9.82 -16.46 3.16
N GLU A 130 10.48 -15.89 4.17
CA GLU A 130 9.80 -15.29 5.31
C GLU A 130 8.92 -14.11 4.84
N ILE A 131 7.60 -14.29 4.97
CA ILE A 131 6.59 -13.27 4.70
C ILE A 131 5.74 -13.15 5.95
N ILE A 132 5.54 -11.92 6.40
CA ILE A 132 4.88 -11.60 7.66
C ILE A 132 3.42 -11.24 7.38
N GLU A 133 2.46 -11.92 7.98
CA GLU A 133 1.07 -11.49 7.88
C GLU A 133 0.81 -10.27 8.80
N LEU A 134 -0.05 -9.33 8.36
CA LEU A 134 -0.42 -8.15 9.16
C LEU A 134 -0.93 -8.51 10.56
N GLY A 135 -1.57 -9.67 10.70
CA GLY A 135 -2.01 -10.20 12.00
C GLY A 135 -0.86 -10.43 12.96
N GLU A 136 0.29 -10.88 12.49
CA GLU A 136 1.49 -11.08 13.30
C GLU A 136 2.10 -9.74 13.76
N LEU A 137 2.11 -8.74 12.86
CA LEU A 137 2.57 -7.39 13.21
C LEU A 137 1.66 -6.74 14.24
N THR A 138 0.34 -6.79 14.04
CA THR A 138 -0.63 -6.12 14.90
C THR A 138 -0.77 -6.79 16.27
N SER A 139 -0.52 -8.09 16.36
CA SER A 139 -0.49 -8.83 17.64
C SER A 139 0.85 -8.71 18.38
N GLY A 140 1.89 -8.18 17.72
CA GLY A 140 3.25 -8.13 18.26
C GLY A 140 4.00 -9.47 18.20
N ALA A 141 3.46 -10.49 17.52
CA ALA A 141 4.13 -11.78 17.33
C ALA A 141 5.38 -11.66 16.42
N ASN A 142 5.39 -10.69 15.51
CA ASN A 142 6.54 -10.36 14.67
C ASN A 142 6.85 -8.86 14.82
N PRO A 143 8.13 -8.46 15.01
CA PRO A 143 8.49 -7.06 15.20
C PRO A 143 8.44 -6.22 13.92
N GLY A 144 8.30 -6.85 12.75
CA GLY A 144 8.35 -6.15 11.46
C GLY A 144 9.73 -5.58 11.13
N ARG A 145 9.79 -4.28 10.76
CA ARG A 145 11.05 -3.58 10.50
C ARG A 145 11.89 -3.49 11.77
N GLN A 146 13.17 -3.87 11.68
CA GLN A 146 14.09 -3.92 12.81
C GLN A 146 15.20 -2.86 12.75
N SER A 147 15.42 -2.25 11.59
CA SER A 147 16.40 -1.20 11.40
C SER A 147 15.88 -0.14 10.45
N LYS A 148 16.40 1.09 10.57
CA LYS A 148 16.02 2.21 9.71
C LYS A 148 16.50 2.05 8.28
N GLU A 149 17.54 1.25 8.08
CA GLU A 149 18.17 1.00 6.79
C GLU A 149 17.42 -0.04 5.96
N GLN A 150 16.58 -0.88 6.59
CA GLN A 150 15.86 -1.92 5.88
C GLN A 150 14.91 -1.37 4.82
N ILE A 151 14.92 -2.00 3.66
CA ILE A 151 13.90 -1.82 2.60
C ILE A 151 12.77 -2.78 2.89
N THR A 152 11.54 -2.29 2.96
CA THR A 152 10.38 -3.10 3.31
C THR A 152 9.25 -2.92 2.31
N VAL A 153 8.53 -4.01 2.00
CA VAL A 153 7.33 -4.01 1.16
C VAL A 153 6.16 -4.58 1.94
N CYS A 154 4.99 -3.99 1.77
CA CYS A 154 3.71 -4.52 2.23
C CYS A 154 2.79 -4.72 1.03
N ASP A 155 2.50 -5.98 0.71
CA ASP A 155 1.64 -6.37 -0.42
C ASP A 155 0.23 -6.67 0.09
N LEU A 156 -0.75 -5.88 -0.35
CA LEU A 156 -2.12 -5.88 0.17
C LEU A 156 -3.14 -6.14 -0.95
N THR A 157 -3.80 -7.26 -0.85
CA THR A 157 -4.80 -7.71 -1.83
C THR A 157 -6.24 -7.58 -1.35
N GLY A 158 -6.43 -7.11 -0.11
CA GLY A 158 -7.75 -6.98 0.54
C GLY A 158 -8.25 -8.29 1.16
N VAL A 159 -8.74 -8.21 2.38
CA VAL A 159 -9.28 -9.35 3.11
C VAL A 159 -10.64 -9.03 3.71
N GLY A 160 -11.59 -9.97 3.68
CA GLY A 160 -12.97 -9.77 4.11
C GLY A 160 -13.15 -9.36 5.58
N VAL A 161 -12.12 -9.50 6.41
CA VAL A 161 -12.15 -8.98 7.79
C VAL A 161 -12.22 -7.45 7.82
N GLN A 162 -11.62 -6.77 6.83
CA GLN A 162 -11.68 -5.30 6.70
C GLN A 162 -13.12 -4.85 6.41
N ASP A 163 -13.80 -5.51 5.46
CA ASP A 163 -15.19 -5.23 5.11
C ASP A 163 -16.12 -5.48 6.30
N THR A 164 -15.90 -6.58 7.01
CA THR A 164 -16.66 -6.92 8.22
C THR A 164 -16.50 -5.85 9.30
N GLN A 165 -15.29 -5.36 9.53
CA GLN A 165 -15.04 -4.34 10.56
C GLN A 165 -15.65 -2.99 10.18
N ILE A 166 -15.51 -2.55 8.94
CA ILE A 166 -16.10 -1.28 8.51
C ILE A 166 -17.64 -1.35 8.50
N ALA A 167 -18.23 -2.48 8.09
CA ALA A 167 -19.66 -2.69 8.15
C ALA A 167 -20.20 -2.63 9.58
N ARG A 168 -19.52 -3.26 10.54
CA ARG A 168 -19.89 -3.19 11.97
C ARG A 168 -19.83 -1.77 12.50
N LEU A 169 -18.75 -1.04 12.20
CA LEU A 169 -18.60 0.36 12.60
C LEU A 169 -19.69 1.25 11.99
N ALA A 170 -19.99 1.07 10.70
CA ALA A 170 -21.05 1.80 10.02
C ALA A 170 -22.42 1.53 10.62
N TYR A 171 -22.73 0.26 10.89
CA TYR A 171 -23.98 -0.13 11.56
C TYR A 171 -24.09 0.49 12.96
N GLN A 172 -23.05 0.38 13.78
CA GLN A 172 -23.04 0.97 15.12
C GLN A 172 -23.29 2.48 15.09
N ARG A 173 -22.60 3.20 14.19
CA ARG A 173 -22.78 4.66 14.04
C ARG A 173 -24.17 5.03 13.51
N ALA A 174 -24.73 4.24 12.60
CA ALA A 174 -26.09 4.44 12.11
C ALA A 174 -27.12 4.31 13.24
N VAL A 175 -26.98 3.28 14.08
CA VAL A 175 -27.86 3.09 15.27
C VAL A 175 -27.72 4.27 16.25
N GLU A 176 -26.48 4.67 16.57
CA GLU A 176 -26.22 5.80 17.50
C GLU A 176 -26.81 7.12 16.99
N GLN A 177 -26.88 7.31 15.67
CA GLN A 177 -27.42 8.51 15.03
C GLN A 177 -28.90 8.40 14.65
N GLY A 178 -29.55 7.27 14.93
CA GLY A 178 -30.94 7.02 14.55
C GLY A 178 -31.18 6.97 13.04
N LEU A 179 -30.17 6.55 12.27
CA LEU A 179 -30.24 6.45 10.82
C LEU A 179 -30.69 5.03 10.40
N GLY A 180 -31.45 4.97 9.32
CA GLY A 180 -31.95 3.72 8.76
C GLY A 180 -33.37 3.36 9.20
N ILE A 181 -33.82 2.20 8.73
CA ILE A 181 -35.16 1.65 9.05
C ILE A 181 -34.94 0.23 9.57
N GLU A 182 -35.49 -0.07 10.72
CA GLU A 182 -35.53 -1.43 11.24
C GLU A 182 -36.60 -2.24 10.52
N ILE A 183 -36.21 -3.33 9.88
CA ILE A 183 -37.11 -4.25 9.21
C ILE A 183 -37.31 -5.44 10.16
N SER A 184 -38.55 -5.57 10.65
CA SER A 184 -38.99 -6.69 11.49
C SER A 184 -39.39 -7.91 10.68
#